data_0baa35c73c67f03ee33924a129fcb4cd
#
_entry.id   0baa35c73c67f03ee33924a129fcb4cd
#
_cell.length_a   1.000
_cell.length_b   1.000
_cell.length_c   1.000
_cell.angle_alpha   90.00
_cell.angle_beta   90.00
_cell.angle_gamma   90.00
#
_symmetry.space_group_name_H-M   'P 1'
#
loop_
_entity.id
_entity.type
_entity.pdbx_description
1 polymer ?
#
loop_
_entity_poly.entity_id
_entity_poly.type
_entity_poly.pdbx_seq_one_letter_code
_entity_poly.pdbx_strand_id
1 'polypeptide(L)'
;MMGPMGKTDRGLRIVALGGGTGLATLLRAAKRLPLASLSAVVTVTDDGGSSGRLRREHGVPPPGDVRNCLVALAEDDELLTRVFDHRFPGVGETGGHSLGNLLMTALHQITGDFPSAVRLAGEVLRIRGSVLPATGADVHLLAEGRDGGRLVGESAISLGGPPRRLELSPPAPPALPEAVAAIAGADLVVLGPGSLYTSILPNLLVPGIAAAVATSPARRVYVANLVTQPGETDGYSLGVHVAELAAYAPSVTVDAVLVNDAPLPAATAAAYRAAGAEPVVAPADWPGPGELVTCPLLRVTADGTVRHDPEALAAALADLLRPLR
;
A
#
# COMPACT_ATOMS: atom_id res chain seq x y z
N MET A 1 22.33 -23.15 -32.57
CA MET A 1 21.36 -22.03 -32.59
C MET A 1 20.32 -22.31 -31.49
N MET A 2 20.51 -21.75 -30.33
CA MET A 2 19.48 -21.78 -29.25
C MET A 2 18.42 -20.75 -29.62
N GLY A 3 17.21 -21.22 -29.89
CA GLY A 3 16.05 -20.34 -30.09
C GLY A 3 15.76 -19.52 -28.81
N PRO A 4 15.05 -18.38 -28.90
CA PRO A 4 14.72 -17.61 -27.77
C PRO A 4 13.86 -18.45 -26.80
N MET A 5 14.36 -18.69 -25.59
CA MET A 5 13.57 -19.29 -24.49
C MET A 5 12.29 -18.47 -24.32
N GLY A 6 11.16 -19.09 -24.60
CA GLY A 6 9.86 -18.45 -24.44
C GLY A 6 9.63 -17.97 -22.99
N LYS A 7 8.83 -16.92 -22.83
CA LYS A 7 8.43 -16.33 -21.52
C LYS A 7 7.81 -17.34 -20.55
N THR A 8 7.50 -18.55 -20.98
CA THR A 8 6.77 -19.60 -20.23
C THR A 8 7.57 -20.27 -19.11
N ASP A 9 8.90 -20.06 -19.03
CA ASP A 9 9.75 -20.71 -18.01
C ASP A 9 10.23 -19.77 -16.88
N ARG A 10 9.92 -18.47 -16.99
CA ARG A 10 10.19 -17.51 -15.93
C ARG A 10 8.89 -17.29 -15.15
N GLY A 11 8.88 -17.67 -13.86
CA GLY A 11 7.78 -17.29 -12.97
C GLY A 11 7.54 -15.77 -13.01
N LEU A 12 6.28 -15.35 -12.77
CA LEU A 12 5.87 -13.94 -12.85
C LEU A 12 6.36 -13.12 -11.66
N ARG A 13 6.60 -11.84 -11.89
CA ARG A 13 7.10 -10.87 -10.90
C ARG A 13 6.04 -9.81 -10.63
N ILE A 14 5.65 -9.68 -9.37
CA ILE A 14 4.68 -8.68 -8.91
C ILE A 14 5.38 -7.62 -8.08
N VAL A 15 5.04 -6.35 -8.34
CA VAL A 15 5.35 -5.23 -7.46
C VAL A 15 4.05 -4.58 -7.02
N ALA A 16 3.85 -4.45 -5.70
CA ALA A 16 2.69 -3.80 -5.11
C ALA A 16 3.11 -2.48 -4.43
N LEU A 17 2.43 -1.39 -4.74
CA LEU A 17 2.68 -0.07 -4.18
C LEU A 17 1.54 0.33 -3.22
N GLY A 18 1.89 0.87 -2.05
CA GLY A 18 0.89 1.32 -1.09
C GLY A 18 1.45 1.52 0.31
N GLY A 19 0.62 1.26 1.30
CA GLY A 19 0.92 1.33 2.73
C GLY A 19 -0.16 0.65 3.56
N GLY A 20 0.00 0.67 4.87
CA GLY A 20 -1.01 0.23 5.82
C GLY A 20 -1.42 -1.24 5.74
N THR A 21 -2.61 -1.49 6.27
CA THR A 21 -3.19 -2.85 6.33
C THR A 21 -3.68 -3.36 4.98
N GLY A 22 -4.03 -2.45 4.06
CA GLY A 22 -4.51 -2.82 2.73
C GLY A 22 -3.42 -3.52 1.92
N LEU A 23 -2.25 -2.89 1.79
CA LEU A 23 -1.09 -3.49 1.13
C LEU A 23 -0.67 -4.79 1.80
N ALA A 24 -0.62 -4.85 3.14
CA ALA A 24 -0.31 -6.07 3.87
C ALA A 24 -1.28 -7.22 3.54
N THR A 25 -2.57 -6.93 3.35
CA THR A 25 -3.57 -7.93 2.93
C THR A 25 -3.31 -8.44 1.51
N LEU A 26 -2.98 -7.54 0.58
CA LEU A 26 -2.59 -7.90 -0.78
C LEU A 26 -1.34 -8.79 -0.80
N LEU A 27 -0.33 -8.46 0.00
CA LEU A 27 0.91 -9.24 0.10
C LEU A 27 0.66 -10.65 0.64
N ARG A 28 -0.23 -10.81 1.66
CA ARG A 28 -0.66 -12.13 2.15
C ARG A 28 -1.36 -12.94 1.07
N ALA A 29 -2.13 -12.29 0.20
CA ALA A 29 -2.76 -12.93 -0.94
C ALA A 29 -1.70 -13.35 -1.99
N ALA A 30 -0.87 -12.41 -2.42
CA ALA A 30 0.09 -12.61 -3.50
C ALA A 30 1.17 -13.64 -3.16
N LYS A 31 1.65 -13.72 -1.90
CA LYS A 31 2.68 -14.69 -1.50
C LYS A 31 2.25 -16.17 -1.65
N ARG A 32 0.93 -16.43 -1.82
CA ARG A 32 0.39 -17.78 -2.08
C ARG A 32 0.51 -18.20 -3.55
N LEU A 33 0.78 -17.25 -4.44
CA LEU A 33 0.91 -17.50 -5.87
C LEU A 33 2.31 -18.02 -6.22
N PRO A 34 2.45 -18.84 -7.29
CA PRO A 34 3.75 -19.31 -7.75
C PRO A 34 4.46 -18.18 -8.51
N LEU A 35 5.08 -17.27 -7.78
CA LEU A 35 5.78 -16.11 -8.32
C LEU A 35 7.29 -16.30 -8.33
N ALA A 36 7.98 -15.70 -9.31
CA ALA A 36 9.43 -15.58 -9.31
C ALA A 36 9.89 -14.53 -8.29
N SER A 37 9.14 -13.44 -8.14
CA SER A 37 9.39 -12.44 -7.11
C SER A 37 8.12 -11.68 -6.72
N LEU A 38 8.10 -11.22 -5.48
CA LEU A 38 7.07 -10.35 -4.93
C LEU A 38 7.76 -9.21 -4.18
N SER A 39 7.53 -7.97 -4.59
CA SER A 39 8.09 -6.78 -3.94
C SER A 39 6.98 -5.83 -3.53
N ALA A 40 7.10 -5.27 -2.33
CA ALA A 40 6.26 -4.19 -1.84
C ALA A 40 7.05 -2.88 -1.87
N VAL A 41 6.54 -1.86 -2.57
CA VAL A 41 7.03 -0.49 -2.48
C VAL A 41 6.13 0.26 -1.50
N VAL A 42 6.71 0.72 -0.39
CA VAL A 42 5.95 1.19 0.77
C VAL A 42 6.23 2.66 1.03
N THR A 43 5.16 3.45 1.24
CA THR A 43 5.30 4.84 1.68
C THR A 43 5.95 4.93 3.07
N VAL A 44 6.65 6.02 3.31
CA VAL A 44 7.36 6.32 4.57
C VAL A 44 6.91 7.68 5.14
N THR A 45 5.62 7.99 5.00
CA THR A 45 5.03 9.28 5.41
C THR A 45 4.18 9.22 6.68
N ASP A 46 3.96 8.00 7.25
CA ASP A 46 3.13 7.80 8.46
C ASP A 46 3.66 8.62 9.65
N ASP A 47 2.79 9.42 10.26
CA ASP A 47 3.08 10.21 11.45
C ASP A 47 2.17 9.85 12.64
N GLY A 48 1.38 8.79 12.48
CA GLY A 48 0.41 8.35 13.47
C GLY A 48 0.99 7.45 14.57
N GLY A 49 0.31 7.40 15.69
CA GLY A 49 0.52 6.42 16.76
C GLY A 49 1.99 6.17 17.15
N SER A 50 2.41 4.91 17.07
CA SER A 50 3.77 4.47 17.41
C SER A 50 4.82 5.01 16.44
N SER A 51 4.54 5.01 15.13
CA SER A 51 5.47 5.46 14.09
C SER A 51 5.80 6.94 14.25
N GLY A 52 4.79 7.79 14.45
CA GLY A 52 4.99 9.23 14.62
C GLY A 52 5.73 9.57 15.91
N ARG A 53 5.54 8.81 17.00
CA ARG A 53 6.33 9.01 18.23
C ARG A 53 7.80 8.67 18.00
N LEU A 54 8.10 7.50 17.45
CA LEU A 54 9.48 7.06 17.18
C LEU A 54 10.19 8.01 16.20
N ARG A 55 9.47 8.51 15.20
CA ARG A 55 10.01 9.51 14.28
C ARG A 55 10.43 10.79 15.02
N ARG A 56 9.58 11.32 15.91
CA ARG A 56 9.90 12.55 16.68
C ARG A 56 10.98 12.34 17.72
N GLU A 57 11.03 11.19 18.37
CA GLU A 57 11.95 10.91 19.48
C GLU A 57 13.33 10.47 18.99
N HIS A 58 13.39 9.72 17.88
CA HIS A 58 14.61 9.09 17.41
C HIS A 58 15.05 9.53 16.01
N GLY A 59 14.29 10.39 15.31
CA GLY A 59 14.64 10.87 13.96
C GLY A 59 14.65 9.74 12.92
N VAL A 60 13.88 8.67 13.13
CA VAL A 60 13.83 7.53 12.21
C VAL A 60 12.63 7.65 11.27
N PRO A 61 12.71 7.20 10.02
CA PRO A 61 11.54 7.07 9.16
C PRO A 61 10.47 6.17 9.79
N PRO A 62 9.19 6.44 9.59
CA PRO A 62 8.10 5.74 10.28
C PRO A 62 8.08 4.25 9.92
N PRO A 63 8.22 3.33 10.89
CA PRO A 63 8.36 1.91 10.60
C PRO A 63 7.03 1.16 10.42
N GLY A 64 5.89 1.78 10.73
CA GLY A 64 4.61 1.08 10.89
C GLY A 64 4.16 0.31 9.64
N ASP A 65 4.10 0.97 8.51
CA ASP A 65 3.65 0.38 7.24
C ASP A 65 4.64 -0.64 6.70
N VAL A 66 5.92 -0.32 6.80
CA VAL A 66 7.01 -1.25 6.44
C VAL A 66 6.93 -2.52 7.28
N ARG A 67 6.77 -2.38 8.61
CA ARG A 67 6.60 -3.52 9.52
C ARG A 67 5.36 -4.37 9.15
N ASN A 68 4.23 -3.74 8.82
CA ASN A 68 3.02 -4.47 8.40
C ASN A 68 3.29 -5.31 7.16
N CYS A 69 4.06 -4.80 6.20
CA CYS A 69 4.44 -5.51 4.98
C CYS A 69 5.44 -6.64 5.27
N LEU A 70 6.43 -6.40 6.13
CA LEU A 70 7.40 -7.43 6.57
C LEU A 70 6.67 -8.62 7.22
N VAL A 71 5.77 -8.35 8.16
CA VAL A 71 4.93 -9.37 8.82
C VAL A 71 4.04 -10.11 7.81
N ALA A 72 3.47 -9.40 6.83
CA ALA A 72 2.63 -10.01 5.80
C ALA A 72 3.41 -11.00 4.91
N LEU A 73 4.68 -10.72 4.64
CA LEU A 73 5.56 -11.55 3.83
C LEU A 73 6.35 -12.59 4.63
N ALA A 74 6.36 -12.52 5.95
CA ALA A 74 7.07 -13.48 6.80
C ALA A 74 6.66 -14.93 6.44
N GLU A 75 7.62 -15.85 6.51
CA GLU A 75 7.34 -17.29 6.50
C GLU A 75 6.47 -17.64 7.72
N ASP A 76 5.79 -18.80 7.69
CA ASP A 76 4.77 -19.21 8.66
C ASP A 76 5.35 -19.48 10.09
N ASP A 77 6.20 -18.58 10.59
CA ASP A 77 6.61 -18.53 11.97
C ASP A 77 5.63 -17.67 12.79
N GLU A 78 4.58 -18.33 13.30
CA GLU A 78 3.56 -17.66 14.13
C GLU A 78 4.18 -16.90 15.31
N LEU A 79 5.28 -17.40 15.88
CA LEU A 79 5.90 -16.79 17.04
C LEU A 79 6.56 -15.46 16.68
N LEU A 80 7.43 -15.44 15.65
CA LEU A 80 8.09 -14.21 15.20
C LEU A 80 7.09 -13.17 14.72
N THR A 81 6.07 -13.58 13.98
CA THR A 81 4.99 -12.69 13.55
C THR A 81 4.28 -12.07 14.76
N ARG A 82 3.91 -12.88 15.77
CA ARG A 82 3.29 -12.39 17.00
C ARG A 82 4.21 -11.48 17.81
N VAL A 83 5.51 -11.75 17.82
CA VAL A 83 6.53 -10.92 18.49
C VAL A 83 6.60 -9.55 17.81
N PHE A 84 6.68 -9.48 16.48
CA PHE A 84 6.71 -8.22 15.73
C PHE A 84 5.40 -7.42 15.87
N ASP A 85 4.26 -8.09 15.93
CA ASP A 85 2.95 -7.45 16.08
C ASP A 85 2.61 -7.12 17.55
N HIS A 86 3.37 -7.69 18.51
CA HIS A 86 3.10 -7.44 19.93
C HIS A 86 3.13 -5.94 20.22
N ARG A 87 2.01 -5.43 20.75
CA ARG A 87 1.88 -4.03 21.18
C ARG A 87 1.88 -3.97 22.70
N PHE A 88 2.80 -3.18 23.22
CA PHE A 88 2.91 -2.98 24.69
C PHE A 88 1.65 -2.28 25.21
N PRO A 89 0.96 -2.83 26.23
CA PRO A 89 -0.17 -2.18 26.84
C PRO A 89 0.28 -1.00 27.72
N GLY A 90 -0.67 -0.12 28.02
CA GLY A 90 -0.46 0.98 28.98
C GLY A 90 -0.02 2.29 28.34
N VAL A 91 0.34 3.25 29.23
CA VAL A 91 0.65 4.66 28.87
C VAL A 91 2.10 5.06 29.20
N GLY A 92 2.97 4.12 29.61
CA GLY A 92 4.39 4.37 29.85
C GLY A 92 5.18 4.64 28.56
N GLU A 93 6.49 4.81 28.66
CA GLU A 93 7.38 5.12 27.53
C GLU A 93 7.24 4.12 26.38
N THR A 94 7.11 2.82 26.67
CA THR A 94 6.88 1.76 25.67
C THR A 94 5.40 1.57 25.34
N GLY A 95 4.48 2.13 26.13
CA GLY A 95 3.04 1.94 25.97
C GLY A 95 2.54 2.33 24.57
N GLY A 96 1.79 1.43 23.93
CA GLY A 96 1.27 1.63 22.57
C GLY A 96 2.28 1.44 21.44
N HIS A 97 3.59 1.24 21.73
CA HIS A 97 4.54 0.82 20.69
C HIS A 97 4.38 -0.66 20.37
N SER A 98 4.56 -1.03 19.09
CA SER A 98 4.77 -2.44 18.75
C SER A 98 6.25 -2.79 18.90
N LEU A 99 6.54 -4.02 19.31
CA LEU A 99 7.93 -4.49 19.44
C LEU A 99 8.63 -4.42 18.07
N GLY A 100 7.94 -4.75 16.98
CA GLY A 100 8.51 -4.64 15.63
C GLY A 100 8.90 -3.21 15.26
N ASN A 101 8.12 -2.20 15.66
CA ASN A 101 8.51 -0.81 15.42
C ASN A 101 9.76 -0.41 16.23
N LEU A 102 9.87 -0.85 17.49
CA LEU A 102 11.05 -0.62 18.30
C LEU A 102 12.28 -1.33 17.71
N LEU A 103 12.11 -2.57 17.25
CA LEU A 103 13.19 -3.32 16.60
C LEU A 103 13.65 -2.63 15.30
N MET A 104 12.73 -2.16 14.47
CA MET A 104 13.04 -1.40 13.25
C MET A 104 13.83 -0.12 13.57
N THR A 105 13.45 0.58 14.65
CA THR A 105 14.18 1.76 15.14
C THR A 105 15.61 1.39 15.56
N ALA A 106 15.78 0.32 16.33
CA ALA A 106 17.09 -0.17 16.75
C ALA A 106 17.95 -0.58 15.54
N LEU A 107 17.38 -1.31 14.59
CA LEU A 107 18.09 -1.71 13.35
C LEU A 107 18.51 -0.47 12.53
N HIS A 108 17.68 0.56 12.44
CA HIS A 108 18.05 1.81 11.78
C HIS A 108 19.22 2.50 12.47
N GLN A 109 19.23 2.55 13.81
CA GLN A 109 20.36 3.11 14.56
C GLN A 109 21.66 2.32 14.39
N ILE A 110 21.57 0.99 14.23
CA ILE A 110 22.72 0.11 14.01
C ILE A 110 23.27 0.27 12.58
N THR A 111 22.40 0.34 11.58
CA THR A 111 22.81 0.37 10.17
C THR A 111 23.11 1.76 9.63
N GLY A 112 22.56 2.79 10.26
CA GLY A 112 22.68 4.19 9.83
C GLY A 112 21.78 4.57 8.66
N ASP A 113 21.03 3.63 8.05
CA ASP A 113 20.07 3.91 6.98
C ASP A 113 18.83 3.02 7.08
N PHE A 114 17.68 3.58 6.69
CA PHE A 114 16.40 2.88 6.84
C PHE A 114 16.21 1.71 5.87
N PRO A 115 16.58 1.78 4.58
CA PRO A 115 16.53 0.64 3.67
C PRO A 115 17.31 -0.58 4.17
N SER A 116 18.50 -0.41 4.72
CA SER A 116 19.29 -1.49 5.32
C SER A 116 18.64 -2.08 6.56
N ALA A 117 18.03 -1.25 7.41
CA ALA A 117 17.24 -1.70 8.55
C ALA A 117 16.05 -2.58 8.11
N VAL A 118 15.33 -2.17 7.06
CA VAL A 118 14.22 -2.93 6.47
C VAL A 118 14.68 -4.28 5.95
N ARG A 119 15.81 -4.31 5.23
CA ARG A 119 16.39 -5.55 4.69
C ARG A 119 16.75 -6.52 5.80
N LEU A 120 17.45 -6.06 6.85
CA LEU A 120 17.83 -6.91 7.99
C LEU A 120 16.59 -7.43 8.75
N ALA A 121 15.55 -6.60 8.94
CA ALA A 121 14.30 -7.06 9.52
C ALA A 121 13.63 -8.15 8.67
N GLY A 122 13.72 -8.02 7.34
CA GLY A 122 13.26 -9.03 6.40
C GLY A 122 14.04 -10.37 6.52
N GLU A 123 15.35 -10.30 6.72
CA GLU A 123 16.18 -11.48 6.97
C GLU A 123 15.78 -12.19 8.28
N VAL A 124 15.58 -11.42 9.36
CA VAL A 124 15.12 -11.95 10.66
C VAL A 124 13.77 -12.65 10.55
N LEU A 125 12.83 -12.05 9.82
CA LEU A 125 11.49 -12.60 9.59
C LEU A 125 11.44 -13.66 8.49
N ARG A 126 12.54 -13.92 7.78
CA ARG A 126 12.60 -14.85 6.63
C ARG A 126 11.47 -14.58 5.64
N ILE A 127 11.34 -13.32 5.21
CA ILE A 127 10.23 -12.93 4.34
C ILE A 127 10.34 -13.58 2.96
N ARG A 128 9.18 -13.90 2.36
CA ARG A 128 9.06 -14.33 0.95
C ARG A 128 8.83 -13.12 0.07
N GLY A 129 9.90 -12.54 -0.44
CA GLY A 129 9.86 -11.34 -1.28
C GLY A 129 10.71 -10.22 -0.70
N SER A 130 10.38 -8.98 -1.07
CA SER A 130 11.12 -7.78 -0.65
C SER A 130 10.18 -6.68 -0.18
N VAL A 131 10.57 -5.95 0.86
CA VAL A 131 9.91 -4.73 1.29
C VAL A 131 10.87 -3.58 1.06
N LEU A 132 10.47 -2.63 0.23
CA LEU A 132 11.28 -1.55 -0.29
C LEU A 132 10.61 -0.21 0.05
N PRO A 133 11.19 0.63 0.90
CA PRO A 133 10.72 2.00 1.06
C PRO A 133 10.69 2.73 -0.29
N ALA A 134 9.68 3.56 -0.55
CA ALA A 134 9.63 4.37 -1.78
C ALA A 134 10.82 5.31 -1.90
N THR A 135 11.33 5.79 -0.77
CA THR A 135 12.53 6.61 -0.62
C THR A 135 13.24 6.27 0.69
N GLY A 136 14.55 6.42 0.73
CA GLY A 136 15.35 6.39 1.97
C GLY A 136 15.38 7.73 2.71
N ALA A 137 14.85 8.80 2.11
CA ALA A 137 14.83 10.12 2.72
C ALA A 137 13.74 10.23 3.80
N ASP A 138 13.98 11.08 4.79
CA ASP A 138 12.96 11.47 5.76
C ASP A 138 12.00 12.48 5.11
N VAL A 139 10.78 12.04 4.82
CA VAL A 139 9.77 12.82 4.10
C VAL A 139 8.50 12.97 4.92
N HIS A 140 7.86 14.12 4.81
CA HIS A 140 6.54 14.40 5.36
C HIS A 140 5.52 14.59 4.26
N LEU A 141 4.30 14.15 4.49
CA LEU A 141 3.17 14.43 3.62
C LEU A 141 2.56 15.78 4.00
N LEU A 142 2.38 16.65 3.02
CA LEU A 142 1.75 17.94 3.17
C LEU A 142 0.54 18.03 2.24
N ALA A 143 -0.52 18.69 2.69
CA ALA A 143 -1.67 18.96 1.86
C ALA A 143 -2.21 20.37 2.05
N GLU A 144 -2.88 20.88 1.02
CA GLU A 144 -3.75 22.04 1.08
C GLU A 144 -5.20 21.56 1.10
N GLY A 145 -5.93 21.88 2.17
CA GLY A 145 -7.35 21.59 2.26
C GLY A 145 -8.16 22.44 1.26
N ARG A 146 -9.41 22.09 1.04
CA ARG A 146 -10.31 22.86 0.15
C ARG A 146 -10.61 24.27 0.65
N ASP A 147 -10.48 24.48 1.95
CA ASP A 147 -10.59 25.79 2.62
C ASP A 147 -9.29 26.64 2.50
N GLY A 148 -8.24 26.10 1.86
CA GLY A 148 -6.92 26.72 1.77
C GLY A 148 -6.04 26.51 3.02
N GLY A 149 -6.52 25.77 4.03
CA GLY A 149 -5.74 25.42 5.22
C GLY A 149 -4.62 24.44 4.88
N ARG A 150 -3.46 24.61 5.55
CA ARG A 150 -2.34 23.69 5.42
C ARG A 150 -2.49 22.51 6.39
N LEU A 151 -2.43 21.31 5.85
CA LEU A 151 -2.45 20.06 6.60
C LEU A 151 -1.03 19.43 6.56
N VAL A 152 -0.54 18.99 7.70
CA VAL A 152 0.81 18.42 7.83
C VAL A 152 0.69 17.03 8.45
N GLY A 153 1.16 16.03 7.71
CA GLY A 153 1.16 14.62 8.12
C GLY A 153 -0.12 13.88 7.77
N GLU A 154 -0.02 12.57 7.70
CA GLU A 154 -1.11 11.67 7.32
C GLU A 154 -2.31 11.77 8.26
N SER A 155 -2.04 11.88 9.56
CA SER A 155 -3.10 11.95 10.58
C SER A 155 -4.01 13.18 10.40
N ALA A 156 -3.44 14.33 10.03
CA ALA A 156 -4.21 15.54 9.75
C ALA A 156 -4.94 15.44 8.40
N ILE A 157 -4.29 14.89 7.39
CA ILE A 157 -4.84 14.75 6.04
C ILE A 157 -6.02 13.78 6.04
N SER A 158 -5.94 12.66 6.77
CA SER A 158 -7.02 11.67 6.87
C SER A 158 -8.29 12.20 7.55
N LEU A 159 -8.24 13.36 8.20
CA LEU A 159 -9.37 13.99 8.88
C LEU A 159 -9.79 15.33 8.24
N GLY A 160 -8.98 15.84 7.31
CA GLY A 160 -9.15 17.18 6.72
C GLY A 160 -10.05 17.25 5.51
N GLY A 161 -10.62 16.13 5.06
CA GLY A 161 -11.34 16.02 3.80
C GLY A 161 -10.42 15.89 2.59
N PRO A 162 -10.98 15.61 1.41
CA PRO A 162 -10.19 15.48 0.18
C PRO A 162 -9.35 16.73 -0.08
N PRO A 163 -8.03 16.61 -0.17
CA PRO A 163 -7.15 17.76 -0.33
C PRO A 163 -7.24 18.35 -1.74
N ARG A 164 -7.02 19.66 -1.86
CA ARG A 164 -6.86 20.34 -3.13
C ARG A 164 -5.48 20.08 -3.75
N ARG A 165 -4.47 19.93 -2.92
CA ARG A 165 -3.09 19.66 -3.30
C ARG A 165 -2.43 18.73 -2.29
N LEU A 166 -1.61 17.83 -2.78
CA LEU A 166 -0.81 16.91 -1.97
C LEU A 166 0.63 16.96 -2.45
N GLU A 167 1.59 17.02 -1.53
CA GLU A 167 3.01 17.08 -1.85
C GLU A 167 3.87 16.45 -0.76
N LEU A 168 5.11 16.09 -1.10
CA LEU A 168 6.11 15.64 -0.15
C LEU A 168 7.02 16.80 0.28
N SER A 169 7.48 16.77 1.53
CA SER A 169 8.47 17.67 2.06
C SER A 169 9.64 16.87 2.68
N PRO A 170 10.88 17.03 2.22
CA PRO A 170 11.29 17.88 1.09
C PRO A 170 10.68 17.43 -0.23
N PRO A 171 10.51 18.34 -1.21
CA PRO A 171 9.97 18.01 -2.52
C PRO A 171 10.93 17.14 -3.32
N ALA A 172 10.37 16.29 -4.19
CA ALA A 172 11.11 15.44 -5.12
C ALA A 172 12.20 14.58 -4.44
N PRO A 173 11.89 13.81 -3.38
CA PRO A 173 12.86 12.93 -2.73
C PRO A 173 13.38 11.89 -3.73
N PRO A 174 14.67 11.44 -3.59
CA PRO A 174 15.20 10.39 -4.45
C PRO A 174 14.46 9.07 -4.19
N ALA A 175 14.06 8.39 -5.26
CA ALA A 175 13.50 7.05 -5.17
C ALA A 175 14.59 6.05 -4.73
N LEU A 176 14.20 5.03 -3.98
CA LEU A 176 15.10 3.92 -3.68
C LEU A 176 15.44 3.17 -4.98
N PRO A 177 16.73 3.02 -5.34
CA PRO A 177 17.12 2.37 -6.59
C PRO A 177 16.59 0.96 -6.77
N GLU A 178 16.53 0.18 -5.68
CA GLU A 178 16.00 -1.19 -5.67
C GLU A 178 14.49 -1.21 -5.95
N ALA A 179 13.74 -0.20 -5.50
CA ALA A 179 12.32 -0.07 -5.82
C ALA A 179 12.10 0.25 -7.30
N VAL A 180 12.90 1.16 -7.85
CA VAL A 180 12.90 1.47 -9.29
C VAL A 180 13.23 0.23 -10.13
N ALA A 181 14.28 -0.52 -9.76
CA ALA A 181 14.68 -1.74 -10.45
C ALA A 181 13.59 -2.84 -10.38
N ALA A 182 12.95 -3.01 -9.21
CA ALA A 182 11.85 -3.96 -9.04
C ALA A 182 10.68 -3.62 -9.96
N ILE A 183 10.27 -2.34 -10.02
CA ILE A 183 9.17 -1.86 -10.88
C ILE A 183 9.51 -2.05 -12.36
N ALA A 184 10.72 -1.69 -12.78
CA ALA A 184 11.17 -1.85 -14.18
C ALA A 184 11.20 -3.32 -14.61
N GLY A 185 11.46 -4.23 -13.68
CA GLY A 185 11.51 -5.66 -13.92
C GLY A 185 10.19 -6.40 -13.73
N ALA A 186 9.12 -5.74 -13.30
CA ALA A 186 7.84 -6.38 -13.01
C ALA A 186 7.09 -6.85 -14.27
N ASP A 187 6.22 -7.84 -14.08
CA ASP A 187 5.22 -8.27 -15.07
C ASP A 187 3.83 -7.70 -14.68
N LEU A 188 3.60 -7.45 -13.38
CA LEU A 188 2.41 -6.80 -12.85
C LEU A 188 2.81 -5.76 -11.80
N VAL A 189 2.31 -4.54 -11.95
CA VAL A 189 2.37 -3.48 -10.94
C VAL A 189 0.97 -3.28 -10.37
N VAL A 190 0.83 -3.39 -9.04
CA VAL A 190 -0.45 -3.25 -8.34
C VAL A 190 -0.41 -1.97 -7.48
N LEU A 191 -1.35 -1.07 -7.70
CA LEU A 191 -1.54 0.14 -6.90
C LEU A 191 -2.65 -0.13 -5.87
N GLY A 192 -2.30 -0.12 -4.59
CA GLY A 192 -3.24 -0.41 -3.50
C GLY A 192 -3.43 -1.92 -3.22
N PRO A 193 -4.53 -2.29 -2.49
CA PRO A 193 -5.50 -1.39 -1.88
C PRO A 193 -4.90 -0.59 -0.71
N GLY A 194 -5.53 0.52 -0.39
CA GLY A 194 -5.12 1.39 0.71
C GLY A 194 -5.70 2.79 0.60
N SER A 195 -5.45 3.61 1.59
CA SER A 195 -5.86 5.01 1.59
C SER A 195 -5.30 5.73 0.36
N LEU A 196 -6.17 6.43 -0.36
CA LEU A 196 -5.79 7.05 -1.63
C LEU A 196 -4.67 8.08 -1.41
N TYR A 197 -4.91 9.04 -0.50
CA TYR A 197 -4.02 10.18 -0.28
C TYR A 197 -2.86 9.89 0.66
N THR A 198 -3.00 8.92 1.55
CA THR A 198 -1.98 8.66 2.58
C THR A 198 -1.19 7.37 2.35
N SER A 199 -1.66 6.44 1.50
CA SER A 199 -0.93 5.19 1.24
C SER A 199 -0.53 5.00 -0.23
N ILE A 200 -1.39 5.37 -1.19
CA ILE A 200 -1.14 5.11 -2.62
C ILE A 200 -0.39 6.27 -3.27
N LEU A 201 -1.00 7.47 -3.24
CA LEU A 201 -0.44 8.67 -3.87
C LEU A 201 0.95 9.06 -3.35
N PRO A 202 1.29 8.93 -2.04
CA PRO A 202 2.63 9.28 -1.56
C PRO A 202 3.75 8.51 -2.25
N ASN A 203 3.52 7.26 -2.67
CA ASN A 203 4.49 6.51 -3.48
C ASN A 203 4.68 7.15 -4.86
N LEU A 204 3.60 7.61 -5.49
CA LEU A 204 3.61 8.22 -6.81
C LEU A 204 4.10 9.69 -6.78
N LEU A 205 4.09 10.35 -5.62
CA LEU A 205 4.70 11.66 -5.42
C LEU A 205 6.24 11.60 -5.35
N VAL A 206 6.84 10.41 -5.25
CA VAL A 206 8.29 10.22 -5.45
C VAL A 206 8.56 10.14 -6.95
N PRO A 207 9.22 11.15 -7.57
CA PRO A 207 9.28 11.25 -9.03
C PRO A 207 9.90 10.04 -9.71
N GLY A 208 10.92 9.44 -9.11
CA GLY A 208 11.57 8.25 -9.64
C GLY A 208 10.66 7.00 -9.60
N ILE A 209 9.77 6.89 -8.62
CA ILE A 209 8.76 5.80 -8.55
C ILE A 209 7.70 6.01 -9.63
N ALA A 210 7.12 7.22 -9.73
CA ALA A 210 6.13 7.51 -10.77
C ALA A 210 6.68 7.27 -12.18
N ALA A 211 7.91 7.73 -12.45
CA ALA A 211 8.59 7.51 -13.74
C ALA A 211 8.82 6.01 -14.00
N ALA A 212 9.25 5.24 -13.00
CA ALA A 212 9.45 3.80 -13.13
C ALA A 212 8.12 3.08 -13.44
N VAL A 213 7.01 3.43 -12.76
CA VAL A 213 5.68 2.86 -13.04
C VAL A 213 5.21 3.24 -14.45
N ALA A 214 5.39 4.50 -14.86
CA ALA A 214 4.96 5.00 -16.16
C ALA A 214 5.70 4.32 -17.33
N THR A 215 7.00 4.04 -17.16
CA THR A 215 7.85 3.44 -18.21
C THR A 215 7.95 1.93 -18.15
N SER A 216 7.44 1.31 -17.07
CA SER A 216 7.44 -0.15 -16.93
C SER A 216 6.58 -0.82 -18.00
N PRO A 217 7.04 -1.92 -18.62
CA PRO A 217 6.23 -2.74 -19.51
C PRO A 217 5.17 -3.59 -18.77
N ALA A 218 5.16 -3.55 -17.44
CA ALA A 218 4.24 -4.30 -16.60
C ALA A 218 2.79 -3.83 -16.81
N ARG A 219 1.84 -4.76 -16.70
CA ARG A 219 0.43 -4.42 -16.58
C ARG A 219 0.20 -3.70 -15.25
N ARG A 220 -0.49 -2.56 -15.25
CA ARG A 220 -0.76 -1.73 -14.07
C ARG A 220 -2.21 -1.89 -13.64
N VAL A 221 -2.40 -2.34 -12.41
CA VAL A 221 -3.71 -2.61 -11.83
C VAL A 221 -3.92 -1.74 -10.62
N TYR A 222 -5.01 -0.99 -10.59
CA TYR A 222 -5.49 -0.33 -9.38
C TYR A 222 -6.50 -1.22 -8.67
N VAL A 223 -6.27 -1.50 -7.39
CA VAL A 223 -7.21 -2.22 -6.53
C VAL A 223 -7.99 -1.20 -5.71
N ALA A 224 -9.27 -1.04 -6.03
CA ALA A 224 -10.13 -0.07 -5.39
C ALA A 224 -10.41 -0.41 -3.92
N ASN A 225 -10.62 0.60 -3.10
CA ASN A 225 -11.11 0.42 -1.74
C ASN A 225 -12.52 -0.16 -1.76
N LEU A 226 -12.87 -0.94 -0.72
CA LEU A 226 -14.22 -1.53 -0.58
C LEU A 226 -15.27 -0.49 -0.20
N VAL A 227 -14.84 0.51 0.56
CA VAL A 227 -15.65 1.63 1.05
C VAL A 227 -14.86 2.93 1.01
N THR A 228 -15.54 4.05 0.94
CA THR A 228 -14.90 5.36 1.11
C THR A 228 -14.36 5.51 2.53
N GLN A 229 -13.40 6.40 2.71
CA GLN A 229 -12.81 6.70 4.02
C GLN A 229 -13.29 8.07 4.47
N PRO A 230 -14.10 8.14 5.55
CA PRO A 230 -14.57 9.40 6.11
C PRO A 230 -13.40 10.32 6.46
N GLY A 231 -13.48 11.57 6.03
CA GLY A 231 -12.42 12.55 6.21
C GLY A 231 -11.31 12.49 5.15
N GLU A 232 -11.35 11.55 4.22
CA GLU A 232 -10.33 11.43 3.15
C GLU A 232 -10.97 11.34 1.75
N THR A 233 -11.94 10.44 1.56
CA THR A 233 -12.58 10.19 0.26
C THR A 233 -14.11 10.26 0.34
N ASP A 234 -14.62 11.19 1.13
CA ASP A 234 -16.07 11.39 1.32
C ASP A 234 -16.77 11.60 -0.01
N GLY A 235 -17.78 10.76 -0.27
CA GLY A 235 -18.61 10.84 -1.47
C GLY A 235 -17.91 10.43 -2.78
N TYR A 236 -16.72 9.83 -2.71
CA TYR A 236 -15.99 9.41 -3.91
C TYR A 236 -16.60 8.18 -4.57
N SER A 237 -16.92 8.30 -5.84
CA SER A 237 -17.17 7.14 -6.71
C SER A 237 -15.84 6.48 -7.13
N LEU A 238 -15.92 5.29 -7.71
CA LEU A 238 -14.77 4.62 -8.32
C LEU A 238 -14.08 5.51 -9.36
N GLY A 239 -14.88 6.21 -10.19
CA GLY A 239 -14.36 7.11 -11.21
C GLY A 239 -13.55 8.27 -10.60
N VAL A 240 -14.00 8.82 -9.47
CA VAL A 240 -13.27 9.91 -8.78
C VAL A 240 -11.95 9.39 -8.22
N HIS A 241 -11.90 8.20 -7.60
CA HIS A 241 -10.63 7.61 -7.13
C HIS A 241 -9.61 7.50 -8.27
N VAL A 242 -10.03 7.02 -9.44
CA VAL A 242 -9.14 6.86 -10.59
C VAL A 242 -8.76 8.21 -11.21
N ALA A 243 -9.68 9.18 -11.22
CA ALA A 243 -9.38 10.54 -11.69
C ALA A 243 -8.33 11.23 -10.81
N GLU A 244 -8.40 11.06 -9.48
CA GLU A 244 -7.39 11.58 -8.55
C GLU A 244 -6.02 10.93 -8.77
N LEU A 245 -5.95 9.61 -9.00
CA LEU A 245 -4.69 8.96 -9.39
C LEU A 245 -4.07 9.61 -10.63
N ALA A 246 -4.87 9.84 -11.66
CA ALA A 246 -4.44 10.48 -12.90
C ALA A 246 -4.04 11.96 -12.70
N ALA A 247 -4.72 12.68 -11.81
CA ALA A 247 -4.40 14.08 -11.51
C ALA A 247 -3.04 14.23 -10.82
N TYR A 248 -2.72 13.35 -9.86
CA TYR A 248 -1.45 13.39 -9.13
C TYR A 248 -0.29 12.69 -9.84
N ALA A 249 -0.58 11.71 -10.69
CA ALA A 249 0.43 10.98 -11.45
C ALA A 249 0.02 10.84 -12.93
N PRO A 250 -0.01 11.95 -13.69
CA PRO A 250 -0.56 11.96 -15.06
C PRO A 250 0.20 11.11 -16.07
N SER A 251 1.44 10.75 -15.76
CA SER A 251 2.23 9.82 -16.58
C SER A 251 1.90 8.35 -16.32
N VAL A 252 1.22 8.03 -15.22
CA VAL A 252 0.87 6.67 -14.83
C VAL A 252 -0.52 6.32 -15.37
N THR A 253 -0.58 5.45 -16.35
CA THR A 253 -1.84 4.90 -16.87
C THR A 253 -2.20 3.62 -16.13
N VAL A 254 -3.47 3.40 -15.85
CA VAL A 254 -4.00 2.17 -15.27
C VAL A 254 -4.56 1.29 -16.38
N ASP A 255 -4.08 0.04 -16.48
CA ASP A 255 -4.50 -0.91 -17.52
C ASP A 255 -5.72 -1.73 -17.09
N ALA A 256 -5.94 -1.86 -15.77
CA ALA A 256 -7.15 -2.48 -15.21
C ALA A 256 -7.48 -1.90 -13.81
N VAL A 257 -8.76 -1.88 -13.50
CA VAL A 257 -9.28 -1.50 -12.18
C VAL A 257 -10.01 -2.71 -11.59
N LEU A 258 -9.50 -3.20 -10.46
CA LEU A 258 -10.10 -4.31 -9.72
C LEU A 258 -11.03 -3.75 -8.64
N VAL A 259 -12.31 -4.08 -8.70
CA VAL A 259 -13.34 -3.56 -7.80
C VAL A 259 -14.24 -4.68 -7.26
N ASN A 260 -14.68 -4.52 -6.02
CA ASN A 260 -15.59 -5.46 -5.37
C ASN A 260 -17.01 -5.36 -5.96
N ASP A 261 -17.62 -6.50 -6.28
CA ASP A 261 -19.03 -6.61 -6.70
C ASP A 261 -19.93 -7.27 -5.64
N ALA A 262 -19.35 -7.79 -4.56
CA ALA A 262 -20.14 -8.38 -3.48
C ALA A 262 -20.82 -7.27 -2.65
N PRO A 263 -22.14 -7.39 -2.39
CA PRO A 263 -22.83 -6.42 -1.54
C PRO A 263 -22.40 -6.53 -0.08
N LEU A 264 -22.30 -5.40 0.62
CA LEU A 264 -22.12 -5.41 2.06
C LEU A 264 -23.37 -5.99 2.73
N PRO A 265 -23.22 -6.83 3.78
CA PRO A 265 -24.34 -7.23 4.63
C PRO A 265 -25.10 -6.00 5.16
N ALA A 266 -26.42 -6.05 5.19
CA ALA A 266 -27.27 -4.88 5.49
C ALA A 266 -26.90 -4.16 6.81
N ALA A 267 -26.63 -4.93 7.87
CA ALA A 267 -26.22 -4.36 9.16
C ALA A 267 -24.85 -3.66 9.09
N THR A 268 -23.88 -4.25 8.38
CA THR A 268 -22.56 -3.66 8.16
C THR A 268 -22.68 -2.38 7.31
N ALA A 269 -23.46 -2.42 6.23
CA ALA A 269 -23.69 -1.25 5.38
C ALA A 269 -24.35 -0.10 6.15
N ALA A 270 -25.29 -0.39 7.05
CA ALA A 270 -25.91 0.62 7.90
C ALA A 270 -24.89 1.24 8.89
N ALA A 271 -24.04 0.42 9.51
CA ALA A 271 -23.01 0.90 10.45
C ALA A 271 -21.98 1.78 9.73
N TYR A 272 -21.51 1.40 8.54
CA TYR A 272 -20.56 2.17 7.76
C TYR A 272 -21.17 3.50 7.29
N ARG A 273 -22.43 3.51 6.81
CA ARG A 273 -23.12 4.77 6.46
C ARG A 273 -23.29 5.69 7.66
N ALA A 274 -23.63 5.14 8.82
CA ALA A 274 -23.71 5.95 10.05
C ALA A 274 -22.35 6.56 10.44
N ALA A 275 -21.23 5.94 10.05
CA ALA A 275 -19.87 6.46 10.20
C ALA A 275 -19.42 7.34 9.02
N GLY A 276 -20.29 7.64 8.05
CA GLY A 276 -19.96 8.48 6.90
C GLY A 276 -19.28 7.76 5.74
N ALA A 277 -19.17 6.43 5.78
CA ALA A 277 -18.54 5.63 4.72
C ALA A 277 -19.58 5.01 3.78
N GLU A 278 -19.29 5.02 2.49
CA GLU A 278 -20.14 4.45 1.44
C GLU A 278 -19.38 3.34 0.70
N PRO A 279 -20.07 2.28 0.20
CA PRO A 279 -19.44 1.30 -0.66
C PRO A 279 -18.90 1.93 -1.94
N VAL A 280 -17.67 1.54 -2.32
CA VAL A 280 -17.11 1.86 -3.65
C VAL A 280 -17.55 0.74 -4.59
N VAL A 281 -18.44 1.08 -5.52
CA VAL A 281 -19.07 0.10 -6.42
C VAL A 281 -18.67 0.32 -7.86
N ALA A 282 -18.70 -0.77 -8.65
CA ALA A 282 -18.56 -0.69 -10.09
C ALA A 282 -19.75 0.08 -10.69
N PRO A 283 -19.53 1.10 -11.54
CA PRO A 283 -20.61 1.74 -12.27
C PRO A 283 -21.13 0.80 -13.37
N ALA A 284 -22.39 1.00 -13.79
CA ALA A 284 -23.00 0.25 -14.89
C ALA A 284 -22.22 0.43 -16.21
N ASP A 285 -21.80 1.69 -16.46
CA ASP A 285 -20.92 2.03 -17.57
C ASP A 285 -19.58 2.50 -17.01
N TRP A 286 -18.48 1.93 -17.48
CA TRP A 286 -17.12 2.31 -17.08
C TRP A 286 -16.47 3.21 -18.12
N PRO A 287 -16.47 4.54 -17.93
CA PRO A 287 -15.81 5.49 -18.83
C PRO A 287 -14.33 5.72 -18.47
N GLY A 288 -13.85 5.09 -17.37
CA GLY A 288 -12.47 5.28 -16.88
C GLY A 288 -11.44 4.54 -17.73
N PRO A 289 -10.15 4.73 -17.42
CA PRO A 289 -9.07 4.07 -18.12
C PRO A 289 -9.04 2.57 -17.80
N GLY A 290 -8.60 1.80 -18.80
CA GLY A 290 -8.35 0.37 -18.65
C GLY A 290 -9.61 -0.49 -18.51
N GLU A 291 -9.38 -1.77 -18.26
CA GLU A 291 -10.41 -2.78 -18.06
C GLU A 291 -11.02 -2.69 -16.65
N LEU A 292 -12.35 -2.74 -16.53
CA LEU A 292 -13.02 -2.90 -15.24
C LEU A 292 -13.17 -4.38 -14.92
N VAL A 293 -12.48 -4.85 -13.86
CA VAL A 293 -12.54 -6.23 -13.39
C VAL A 293 -13.32 -6.27 -12.08
N THR A 294 -14.46 -6.95 -12.10
CA THR A 294 -15.31 -7.11 -10.91
C THR A 294 -15.18 -8.51 -10.33
N CYS A 295 -15.08 -8.61 -9.03
CA CYS A 295 -15.10 -9.90 -8.33
C CYS A 295 -15.43 -9.71 -6.84
N PRO A 296 -15.90 -10.76 -6.14
CA PRO A 296 -16.29 -10.67 -4.74
C PRO A 296 -15.04 -10.62 -3.83
N LEU A 297 -14.59 -9.41 -3.53
CA LEU A 297 -13.37 -9.16 -2.74
C LEU A 297 -13.63 -8.94 -1.24
N LEU A 298 -14.90 -8.94 -0.83
CA LEU A 298 -15.31 -8.52 0.49
C LEU A 298 -15.22 -9.63 1.52
N ARG A 299 -14.63 -9.31 2.67
CA ARG A 299 -14.77 -10.08 3.92
C ARG A 299 -15.13 -9.14 5.07
N VAL A 300 -16.09 -9.53 5.91
CA VAL A 300 -16.40 -8.87 7.17
C VAL A 300 -15.76 -9.67 8.30
N THR A 301 -14.92 -9.03 9.11
CA THR A 301 -14.25 -9.66 10.26
C THR A 301 -15.20 -9.75 11.45
N ALA A 302 -14.84 -10.52 12.48
CA ALA A 302 -15.70 -10.77 13.65
C ALA A 302 -16.08 -9.49 14.43
N ASP A 303 -15.24 -8.45 14.35
CA ASP A 303 -15.50 -7.13 14.92
C ASP A 303 -16.34 -6.20 14.00
N GLY A 304 -16.85 -6.73 12.88
CA GLY A 304 -17.65 -5.98 11.91
C GLY A 304 -16.84 -5.14 10.91
N THR A 305 -15.51 -5.22 10.94
CA THR A 305 -14.67 -4.45 10.03
C THR A 305 -14.67 -5.04 8.61
N VAL A 306 -14.87 -4.16 7.61
CA VAL A 306 -14.80 -4.51 6.18
C VAL A 306 -13.33 -4.59 5.74
N ARG A 307 -12.93 -5.72 5.17
CA ARG A 307 -11.57 -5.97 4.65
C ARG A 307 -11.64 -6.68 3.30
N HIS A 308 -10.59 -6.52 2.50
CA HIS A 308 -10.40 -7.41 1.35
C HIS A 308 -10.14 -8.83 1.82
N ASP A 309 -10.77 -9.80 1.16
CA ASP A 309 -10.53 -11.20 1.39
C ASP A 309 -9.22 -11.63 0.70
N PRO A 310 -8.22 -12.16 1.45
CA PRO A 310 -6.95 -12.55 0.84
C PRO A 310 -7.07 -13.69 -0.17
N GLU A 311 -8.05 -14.59 -0.04
CA GLU A 311 -8.24 -15.70 -0.96
C GLU A 311 -8.86 -15.21 -2.26
N ALA A 312 -9.86 -14.35 -2.18
CA ALA A 312 -10.46 -13.70 -3.34
C ALA A 312 -9.46 -12.79 -4.08
N LEU A 313 -8.64 -12.02 -3.34
CA LEU A 313 -7.56 -11.25 -3.95
C LEU A 313 -6.53 -12.13 -4.66
N ALA A 314 -6.13 -13.27 -4.06
CA ALA A 314 -5.20 -14.20 -4.69
C ALA A 314 -5.77 -14.76 -6.00
N ALA A 315 -7.06 -15.14 -6.01
CA ALA A 315 -7.74 -15.62 -7.21
C ALA A 315 -7.81 -14.53 -8.29
N ALA A 316 -8.20 -13.31 -7.94
CA ALA A 316 -8.25 -12.18 -8.86
C ALA A 316 -6.88 -11.84 -9.45
N LEU A 317 -5.82 -11.83 -8.64
CA LEU A 317 -4.45 -11.65 -9.12
C LEU A 317 -4.02 -12.77 -10.05
N ALA A 318 -4.35 -14.03 -9.74
CA ALA A 318 -4.04 -15.17 -10.61
C ALA A 318 -4.72 -15.02 -11.98
N ASP A 319 -5.95 -14.55 -12.02
CA ASP A 319 -6.69 -14.31 -13.27
C ASP A 319 -6.08 -13.16 -14.07
N LEU A 320 -5.69 -12.07 -13.42
CA LEU A 320 -4.99 -10.95 -14.06
C LEU A 320 -3.61 -11.33 -14.62
N LEU A 321 -2.97 -12.35 -14.04
CA LEU A 321 -1.67 -12.86 -14.48
C LEU A 321 -1.77 -13.85 -15.64
N ARG A 322 -2.93 -14.49 -15.88
CA ARG A 322 -3.10 -15.49 -16.96
C ARG A 322 -2.69 -15.00 -18.35
N PRO A 323 -3.08 -13.79 -18.79
CA PRO A 323 -2.68 -13.26 -20.07
C PRO A 323 -1.18 -12.96 -20.21
N LEU A 324 -0.44 -12.92 -19.09
CA LEU A 324 0.98 -12.60 -19.03
C LEU A 324 1.88 -13.85 -19.09
N ARG A 325 1.28 -15.04 -18.94
CA ARG A 325 1.93 -16.35 -19.08
C ARG A 325 1.89 -16.78 -20.54
#